data_5357afc336ae9105a45565f2c41e6385
#
_entry.id   5357afc336ae9105a45565f2c41e6385
#
_cell.length_a   1.000
_cell.length_b   1.000
_cell.length_c   1.000
_cell.angle_alpha   90.00
_cell.angle_beta   90.00
_cell.angle_gamma   90.00
#
_symmetry.space_group_name_H-M   'P 1'
#
loop_
_entity.id
_entity.type
_entity.pdbx_description
1 polymer ?
#
loop_
_entity_poly.entity_id
_entity_poly.type
_entity_poly.pdbx_seq_one_letter_code
_entity_poly.pdbx_strand_id
1 'polypeptide(L)'
;MKNENSSFVVFDNTHSGILFNDDNHAQYPIRYYNVINGVGIIPESGHSYYGYIYKGSIELYTTTRYSQYLSEGMYFSLSEVFELRNFTNELSKVIVIEVVNGAGNYAQDKFSAMYQIGGQIEDKGRLKYIDGCTDSLLIAPVKKGNPCLNHLHFPAKIDQTQHTHPTHRIGIVANGQGECITPFGNLPLQKGTIFIIKEWDNISYSIALDGKRYANGQHAFKTTDSVMNVIAFHPDSDFGATDEIHPMINRTIVNGVSASTLSEIRTK
;
A
#
# COMPACT_ATOMS: atom_id res chain seq x y z
N MET A 1 -10.77 8.47 17.21
CA MET A 1 -11.75 7.39 17.49
C MET A 1 -11.58 6.33 16.40
N LYS A 2 -11.49 5.05 16.75
CA LYS A 2 -11.37 3.95 15.79
C LYS A 2 -12.78 3.56 15.33
N ASN A 3 -13.05 3.56 14.03
CA ASN A 3 -14.28 3.01 13.45
C ASN A 3 -13.93 1.67 12.81
N GLU A 4 -14.61 0.60 13.20
CA GLU A 4 -14.27 -0.78 12.85
C GLU A 4 -15.51 -1.62 12.62
N ASN A 5 -15.45 -2.48 11.60
CA ASN A 5 -16.39 -3.59 11.37
C ASN A 5 -15.64 -4.87 10.97
N SER A 6 -16.35 -5.92 10.55
CA SER A 6 -15.73 -7.19 10.16
C SER A 6 -14.87 -7.13 8.89
N SER A 7 -14.96 -6.06 8.10
CA SER A 7 -14.17 -5.89 6.85
C SER A 7 -13.13 -4.79 6.94
N PHE A 8 -13.27 -3.81 7.83
CA PHE A 8 -12.60 -2.54 7.69
C PHE A 8 -12.25 -1.92 9.03
N VAL A 9 -11.15 -1.20 9.10
CA VAL A 9 -10.74 -0.37 10.25
C VAL A 9 -10.32 1.00 9.74
N VAL A 10 -10.89 2.07 10.29
CA VAL A 10 -10.44 3.46 10.07
C VAL A 10 -9.77 3.99 11.34
N PHE A 11 -8.66 4.65 11.17
CA PHE A 11 -7.88 5.22 12.26
C PHE A 11 -7.99 6.74 12.30
N ASP A 12 -7.91 7.26 13.51
CA ASP A 12 -7.73 8.69 13.76
C ASP A 12 -6.29 9.10 13.34
N ASN A 13 -6.19 10.11 12.50
CA ASN A 13 -4.93 10.65 12.02
C ASN A 13 -4.44 11.89 12.80
N THR A 14 -5.03 12.18 13.96
CA THR A 14 -4.68 13.34 14.79
C THR A 14 -3.58 13.06 15.80
N HIS A 15 -3.26 11.80 16.05
CA HIS A 15 -2.26 11.36 17.02
C HIS A 15 -1.10 10.63 16.35
N SER A 16 0.10 10.82 16.90
CA SER A 16 1.29 10.07 16.52
C SER A 16 1.37 8.73 17.24
N GLY A 17 1.98 7.73 16.61
CA GLY A 17 2.29 6.44 17.20
C GLY A 17 1.72 5.26 16.42
N ILE A 18 1.71 4.10 17.06
CA ILE A 18 1.17 2.86 16.49
C ILE A 18 -0.34 2.99 16.32
N LEU A 19 -0.81 2.77 15.10
CA LEU A 19 -2.23 2.65 14.75
C LEU A 19 -2.71 1.21 14.82
N PHE A 20 -1.86 0.29 14.34
CA PHE A 20 -2.15 -1.14 14.27
C PHE A 20 -0.87 -1.93 14.54
N ASN A 21 -0.97 -2.94 15.39
CA ASN A 21 0.11 -3.86 15.71
C ASN A 21 -0.34 -5.29 15.47
N ASP A 22 0.31 -5.95 14.52
CA ASP A 22 0.11 -7.34 14.16
C ASP A 22 1.47 -8.05 13.99
N ASP A 23 2.43 -7.72 14.86
CA ASP A 23 3.79 -8.26 14.85
C ASP A 23 3.84 -9.77 15.17
N ASN A 24 2.74 -10.33 15.69
CA ASN A 24 2.57 -11.76 15.94
C ASN A 24 1.81 -12.48 14.80
N HIS A 25 1.51 -11.82 13.69
CA HIS A 25 0.85 -12.48 12.57
C HIS A 25 1.70 -13.64 12.04
N ALA A 26 1.09 -14.81 11.87
CA ALA A 26 1.81 -16.06 11.57
C ALA A 26 2.57 -16.01 10.23
N GLN A 27 2.08 -15.24 9.26
CA GLN A 27 2.66 -15.16 7.92
C GLN A 27 3.27 -13.80 7.62
N TYR A 28 2.59 -12.70 7.96
CA TYR A 28 2.93 -11.34 7.54
C TYR A 28 2.95 -10.38 8.73
N PRO A 29 3.91 -10.50 9.64
CA PRO A 29 4.00 -9.66 10.83
C PRO A 29 4.36 -8.21 10.46
N ILE A 30 3.50 -7.28 10.86
CA ILE A 30 3.59 -5.85 10.52
C ILE A 30 3.17 -4.96 11.68
N ARG A 31 3.67 -3.72 11.65
CA ARG A 31 3.14 -2.61 12.47
C ARG A 31 2.87 -1.41 11.58
N TYR A 32 1.82 -0.67 11.87
CA TYR A 32 1.40 0.51 11.11
C TYR A 32 1.40 1.75 12.00
N TYR A 33 2.08 2.80 11.56
CA TYR A 33 2.30 4.02 12.32
C TYR A 33 1.75 5.24 11.60
N ASN A 34 1.25 6.20 12.38
CA ASN A 34 1.09 7.59 11.98
C ASN A 34 2.19 8.41 12.65
N VAL A 35 3.01 9.10 11.87
CA VAL A 35 4.11 9.93 12.35
C VAL A 35 3.77 11.39 12.06
N ILE A 36 3.71 12.21 13.12
CA ILE A 36 3.40 13.64 13.02
C ILE A 36 4.63 14.42 13.47
N ASN A 37 5.11 15.32 12.60
CA ASN A 37 6.29 16.15 12.84
C ASN A 37 7.55 15.34 13.24
N GLY A 38 7.68 14.14 12.69
CA GLY A 38 8.80 13.23 12.97
C GLY A 38 8.67 12.42 14.27
N VAL A 39 7.61 12.58 15.01
CA VAL A 39 7.36 11.86 16.28
C VAL A 39 6.38 10.70 16.04
N GLY A 40 6.60 9.55 16.67
CA GLY A 40 5.65 8.44 16.67
C GLY A 40 6.20 7.09 16.22
N ILE A 41 7.46 7.02 15.80
CA ILE A 41 8.14 5.76 15.49
C ILE A 41 9.56 5.77 16.04
N ILE A 42 10.01 4.61 16.51
CA ILE A 42 11.41 4.31 16.83
C ILE A 42 11.79 3.08 15.99
N PRO A 43 12.50 3.26 14.88
CA PRO A 43 12.86 2.15 14.00
C PRO A 43 13.80 1.15 14.66
N GLU A 44 13.52 -0.13 14.47
CA GLU A 44 14.33 -1.23 14.95
C GLU A 44 15.31 -1.73 13.87
N SER A 45 16.52 -2.08 14.28
CA SER A 45 17.51 -2.65 13.36
C SER A 45 17.06 -4.02 12.85
N GLY A 46 17.23 -4.26 11.56
CA GLY A 46 16.90 -5.53 10.91
C GLY A 46 15.47 -5.60 10.37
N HIS A 47 14.62 -4.62 10.65
CA HIS A 47 13.29 -4.53 10.05
C HIS A 47 13.31 -3.75 8.73
N SER A 48 12.23 -3.86 7.98
CA SER A 48 12.01 -3.13 6.72
C SER A 48 10.86 -2.15 6.86
N TYR A 49 10.97 -1.00 6.23
CA TYR A 49 10.04 0.10 6.39
C TYR A 49 9.57 0.61 5.03
N TYR A 50 8.27 0.96 4.95
CA TYR A 50 7.64 1.59 3.81
C TYR A 50 6.92 2.83 4.29
N GLY A 51 7.14 3.97 3.66
CA GLY A 51 6.52 5.23 4.09
C GLY A 51 5.93 6.03 2.96
N TYR A 52 4.92 6.85 3.30
CA TYR A 52 4.30 7.81 2.39
C TYR A 52 4.01 9.12 3.12
N ILE A 53 4.46 10.23 2.52
CA ILE A 53 4.25 11.57 3.05
C ILE A 53 2.89 12.07 2.56
N TYR A 54 1.90 12.15 3.45
CA TYR A 54 0.56 12.56 3.07
C TYR A 54 0.20 14.00 3.45
N LYS A 55 1.13 14.69 4.14
CA LYS A 55 1.02 16.14 4.41
C LYS A 55 2.38 16.76 4.69
N GLY A 56 2.63 17.94 4.12
CA GLY A 56 3.80 18.76 4.40
C GLY A 56 5.11 18.17 3.88
N SER A 57 6.19 18.41 4.61
CA SER A 57 7.54 17.96 4.25
C SER A 57 8.29 17.45 5.48
N ILE A 58 9.20 16.50 5.26
CA ILE A 58 9.98 15.85 6.31
C ILE A 58 11.39 15.53 5.79
N GLU A 59 12.38 15.55 6.66
CA GLU A 59 13.71 15.03 6.39
C GLU A 59 13.75 13.54 6.82
N LEU A 60 14.12 12.66 5.91
CA LEU A 60 14.50 11.29 6.18
C LEU A 60 16.02 11.25 6.39
N TYR A 61 16.45 10.97 7.61
CA TYR A 61 17.86 10.88 7.98
C TYR A 61 18.25 9.44 8.31
N THR A 62 19.36 8.96 7.78
CA THR A 62 19.98 7.69 8.14
C THR A 62 21.45 7.90 8.46
N THR A 63 22.05 7.04 9.29
CA THR A 63 23.46 7.13 9.67
C THR A 63 24.41 6.75 8.53
N THR A 64 23.92 6.00 7.54
CA THR A 64 24.71 5.45 6.43
C THR A 64 24.59 6.27 5.16
N ARG A 65 23.63 7.18 5.09
CA ARG A 65 23.31 7.98 3.90
C ARG A 65 23.11 9.44 4.28
N TYR A 66 23.13 10.28 3.27
CA TYR A 66 22.80 11.69 3.44
C TYR A 66 21.30 11.87 3.70
N SER A 67 20.95 12.95 4.39
CA SER A 67 19.58 13.40 4.56
C SER A 67 18.86 13.56 3.22
N GLN A 68 17.61 13.12 3.18
CA GLN A 68 16.71 13.31 2.05
C GLN A 68 15.51 14.15 2.48
N TYR A 69 15.20 15.18 1.72
CA TYR A 69 14.00 15.98 1.95
C TYR A 69 12.85 15.41 1.12
N LEU A 70 11.80 15.00 1.81
CA LEU A 70 10.61 14.40 1.23
C LEU A 70 9.43 15.35 1.44
N SER A 71 8.59 15.50 0.42
CA SER A 71 7.38 16.32 0.46
C SER A 71 6.12 15.47 0.24
N GLU A 72 4.97 16.07 0.47
CA GLU A 72 3.67 15.44 0.22
C GLU A 72 3.61 14.79 -1.17
N GLY A 73 3.13 13.54 -1.24
CA GLY A 73 3.10 12.73 -2.45
C GLY A 73 4.35 11.89 -2.70
N MET A 74 5.41 12.06 -1.91
CA MET A 74 6.60 11.20 -1.98
C MET A 74 6.48 9.97 -1.06
N TYR A 75 7.25 8.94 -1.41
CA TYR A 75 7.28 7.67 -0.69
C TYR A 75 8.69 7.12 -0.59
N PHE A 76 8.90 6.20 0.35
CA PHE A 76 10.21 5.58 0.54
C PHE A 76 10.10 4.13 1.03
N SER A 77 11.17 3.36 0.85
CA SER A 77 11.45 2.10 1.54
C SER A 77 12.91 2.00 1.94
N LEU A 78 13.17 1.32 3.03
CA LEU A 78 14.53 1.04 3.52
C LEU A 78 14.53 -0.08 4.57
N SER A 79 15.72 -0.63 4.86
CA SER A 79 15.93 -1.65 5.91
C SER A 79 17.08 -1.25 6.83
N GLU A 80 17.15 0.02 7.18
CA GLU A 80 18.12 0.55 8.14
C GLU A 80 17.41 1.47 9.15
N VAL A 81 18.06 1.70 10.28
CA VAL A 81 17.55 2.64 11.29
C VAL A 81 17.58 4.05 10.72
N PHE A 82 16.48 4.78 10.91
CA PHE A 82 16.30 6.12 10.41
C PHE A 82 15.62 7.03 11.43
N GLU A 83 15.66 8.31 11.16
CA GLU A 83 14.87 9.33 11.84
C GLU A 83 14.07 10.12 10.82
N LEU A 84 12.85 10.48 11.19
CA LEU A 84 12.06 11.47 10.48
C LEU A 84 12.14 12.78 11.25
N ARG A 85 12.67 13.84 10.63
CA ARG A 85 12.89 15.13 11.27
C ARG A 85 12.04 16.21 10.60
N ASN A 86 11.18 16.86 11.36
CA ASN A 86 10.52 18.05 10.85
C ASN A 86 11.51 19.23 10.91
N PHE A 87 11.88 19.73 9.76
CA PHE A 87 12.80 20.86 9.61
C PHE A 87 12.08 22.18 9.32
N THR A 88 10.75 22.16 9.29
CA THR A 88 9.89 23.33 9.08
C THR A 88 9.01 23.57 10.28
N ASN A 89 8.36 24.72 10.35
CA ASN A 89 7.32 25.02 11.34
C ASN A 89 5.93 24.53 10.89
N GLU A 90 5.86 23.93 9.70
CA GLU A 90 4.60 23.41 9.16
C GLU A 90 4.33 21.99 9.62
N LEU A 91 3.04 21.64 9.66
CA LEU A 91 2.60 20.30 10.03
C LEU A 91 3.00 19.29 8.95
N SER A 92 3.82 18.32 9.32
CA SER A 92 4.14 17.17 8.50
C SER A 92 3.49 15.89 9.03
N LYS A 93 3.01 15.04 8.13
CA LYS A 93 2.40 13.75 8.47
C LYS A 93 2.88 12.67 7.49
N VAL A 94 3.29 11.55 8.07
CA VAL A 94 3.81 10.37 7.34
C VAL A 94 3.13 9.13 7.88
N ILE A 95 2.66 8.25 6.98
CA ILE A 95 2.39 6.88 7.38
C ILE A 95 3.66 6.05 7.20
N VAL A 96 3.91 5.15 8.13
CA VAL A 96 5.01 4.19 8.04
C VAL A 96 4.49 2.79 8.35
N ILE A 97 4.79 1.85 7.48
CA ILE A 97 4.54 0.42 7.71
C ILE A 97 5.89 -0.23 7.98
N GLU A 98 6.00 -0.90 9.12
CA GLU A 98 7.12 -1.72 9.50
C GLU A 98 6.80 -3.17 9.19
N VAL A 99 7.69 -3.82 8.46
CA VAL A 99 7.69 -5.26 8.23
C VAL A 99 8.66 -5.87 9.23
N VAL A 100 8.14 -6.73 10.10
CA VAL A 100 8.95 -7.39 11.14
C VAL A 100 9.74 -8.53 10.50
N ASN A 101 10.96 -8.23 10.03
CA ASN A 101 11.82 -9.20 9.40
C ASN A 101 12.25 -10.28 10.42
N GLY A 102 12.53 -11.50 9.92
CA GLY A 102 12.92 -12.61 10.76
C GLY A 102 11.76 -13.36 11.42
N ALA A 103 10.51 -13.01 11.08
CA ALA A 103 9.31 -13.68 11.54
C ALA A 103 8.35 -13.99 10.37
N GLY A 104 7.42 -14.94 10.55
CA GLY A 104 6.47 -15.36 9.52
C GLY A 104 7.14 -15.76 8.20
N ASN A 105 6.55 -15.38 7.09
CA ASN A 105 7.08 -15.64 5.74
C ASN A 105 8.36 -14.85 5.44
N TYR A 106 8.69 -13.84 6.23
CA TYR A 106 9.91 -13.05 6.09
C TYR A 106 11.11 -13.68 6.82
N ALA A 107 10.91 -14.74 7.64
CA ALA A 107 11.95 -15.38 8.41
C ALA A 107 12.93 -16.17 7.56
N GLN A 108 12.42 -16.92 6.57
CA GLN A 108 13.23 -17.87 5.80
C GLN A 108 14.06 -17.17 4.71
N ASP A 109 13.59 -16.06 4.21
CA ASP A 109 14.10 -15.43 3.00
C ASP A 109 15.09 -14.30 3.25
N LYS A 110 15.37 -13.96 4.51
CA LYS A 110 16.18 -12.79 4.87
C LYS A 110 15.75 -11.56 4.06
N PHE A 111 14.42 -11.34 3.98
CA PHE A 111 13.86 -10.21 3.27
C PHE A 111 14.46 -8.91 3.81
N SER A 112 14.78 -8.01 2.91
CA SER A 112 15.24 -6.66 3.20
C SER A 112 14.71 -5.74 2.11
N ALA A 113 13.96 -4.71 2.48
CA ALA A 113 13.50 -3.72 1.52
C ALA A 113 14.70 -2.98 0.92
N MET A 114 14.64 -2.73 -0.36
CA MET A 114 15.62 -1.86 -1.02
C MET A 114 15.48 -0.43 -0.53
N TYR A 115 16.60 0.29 -0.41
CA TYR A 115 16.54 1.72 -0.23
C TYR A 115 16.01 2.37 -1.50
N GLN A 116 14.85 2.95 -1.40
CA GLN A 116 14.17 3.60 -2.51
C GLN A 116 13.44 4.85 -2.05
N ILE A 117 13.52 5.90 -2.83
CA ILE A 117 12.74 7.13 -2.68
C ILE A 117 12.13 7.44 -4.03
N GLY A 118 10.85 7.78 -4.03
CA GLY A 118 10.12 8.15 -5.24
C GLY A 118 9.02 9.17 -4.97
N GLY A 119 8.32 9.53 -6.00
CA GLY A 119 7.24 10.50 -6.02
C GLY A 119 7.59 11.68 -6.93
N GLN A 120 6.68 12.52 -7.27
CA GLN A 120 5.26 12.55 -6.83
C GLN A 120 4.50 11.39 -7.49
N ILE A 121 3.40 10.97 -6.87
CA ILE A 121 2.51 9.98 -7.49
C ILE A 121 1.84 10.58 -8.74
N GLU A 122 1.55 9.73 -9.70
CA GLU A 122 0.82 10.12 -10.90
C GLU A 122 -0.67 10.36 -10.61
N ASP A 123 -1.34 11.12 -11.48
CA ASP A 123 -2.79 11.36 -11.35
C ASP A 123 -3.59 10.08 -11.57
N LYS A 124 -3.05 9.16 -12.39
CA LYS A 124 -3.70 7.91 -12.79
C LYS A 124 -2.67 6.78 -12.86
N GLY A 125 -3.06 5.58 -12.45
CA GLY A 125 -2.21 4.39 -12.51
C GLY A 125 -1.94 3.91 -13.95
N ARG A 126 -0.86 3.15 -14.11
CA ARG A 126 -0.37 2.65 -15.41
C ARG A 126 -0.88 1.26 -15.76
N LEU A 127 -1.21 0.44 -14.76
CA LEU A 127 -1.68 -0.92 -14.93
C LEU A 127 -3.21 -0.95 -14.83
N LYS A 128 -3.85 -1.76 -15.64
CA LYS A 128 -5.28 -2.01 -15.53
C LYS A 128 -5.58 -2.76 -14.23
N TYR A 129 -6.62 -2.34 -13.55
CA TYR A 129 -7.14 -2.98 -12.36
C TYR A 129 -8.64 -3.26 -12.53
N ILE A 130 -9.27 -3.90 -11.53
CA ILE A 130 -10.69 -4.33 -11.62
C ILE A 130 -11.63 -3.15 -11.86
N ASP A 131 -12.71 -3.40 -12.61
CA ASP A 131 -13.82 -2.48 -12.82
C ASP A 131 -13.43 -1.10 -13.36
N GLY A 132 -12.38 -1.01 -14.17
CA GLY A 132 -11.92 0.24 -14.79
C GLY A 132 -11.02 1.11 -13.90
N CYS A 133 -10.68 0.64 -12.70
CA CYS A 133 -9.63 1.23 -11.89
C CYS A 133 -8.26 0.99 -12.51
N THR A 134 -7.26 1.71 -12.01
CA THR A 134 -5.87 1.50 -12.41
C THR A 134 -4.94 1.47 -11.19
N ASP A 135 -3.78 0.86 -11.36
CA ASP A 135 -2.74 0.71 -10.35
C ASP A 135 -1.39 1.19 -10.90
N SER A 136 -0.51 1.63 -10.02
CA SER A 136 0.93 1.78 -10.27
C SER A 136 1.71 1.20 -9.13
N LEU A 137 2.66 0.35 -9.45
CA LEU A 137 3.56 -0.23 -8.49
C LEU A 137 4.64 0.81 -8.14
N LEU A 138 4.50 1.46 -6.99
CA LEU A 138 5.42 2.50 -6.50
C LEU A 138 6.73 1.89 -6.00
N ILE A 139 6.61 0.85 -5.18
CA ILE A 139 7.73 0.05 -4.69
C ILE A 139 7.44 -1.40 -5.04
N ALA A 140 8.19 -1.91 -6.01
CA ALA A 140 8.07 -3.28 -6.47
C ALA A 140 8.54 -4.27 -5.39
N PRO A 141 7.95 -5.48 -5.31
CA PRO A 141 8.46 -6.53 -4.45
C PRO A 141 9.84 -6.96 -4.94
N VAL A 142 10.75 -7.28 -4.01
CA VAL A 142 12.10 -7.80 -4.35
C VAL A 142 11.98 -9.14 -5.09
N LYS A 143 11.05 -9.96 -4.66
CA LYS A 143 10.65 -11.21 -5.31
C LYS A 143 9.17 -11.50 -5.05
N LYS A 144 8.59 -12.44 -5.79
CA LYS A 144 7.22 -12.88 -5.60
C LYS A 144 6.96 -13.26 -4.13
N GLY A 145 5.85 -12.75 -3.58
CA GLY A 145 5.46 -12.93 -2.19
C GLY A 145 6.04 -11.90 -1.22
N ASN A 146 6.96 -11.03 -1.66
CA ASN A 146 7.45 -9.93 -0.85
C ASN A 146 6.46 -8.75 -0.83
N PRO A 147 6.57 -7.85 0.16
CA PRO A 147 5.73 -6.67 0.23
C PRO A 147 5.90 -5.71 -0.96
N CYS A 148 4.84 -4.98 -1.27
CA CYS A 148 4.87 -3.90 -2.25
C CYS A 148 4.04 -2.70 -1.78
N LEU A 149 4.31 -1.54 -2.38
CA LEU A 149 3.54 -0.31 -2.20
C LEU A 149 2.96 0.12 -3.54
N ASN A 150 1.66 0.34 -3.57
CA ASN A 150 0.90 0.61 -4.77
C ASN A 150 0.19 1.97 -4.69
N HIS A 151 -0.06 2.57 -5.86
CA HIS A 151 -0.99 3.67 -6.05
C HIS A 151 -2.21 3.18 -6.81
N LEU A 152 -3.32 3.06 -6.13
CA LEU A 152 -4.62 2.71 -6.71
C LEU A 152 -5.36 3.99 -7.10
N HIS A 153 -5.83 4.05 -8.34
CA HIS A 153 -6.66 5.13 -8.85
C HIS A 153 -8.07 4.62 -9.15
N PHE A 154 -9.04 5.25 -8.54
CA PHE A 154 -10.47 5.03 -8.73
C PHE A 154 -11.05 6.22 -9.51
N PRO A 155 -11.43 6.04 -10.79
CA PRO A 155 -12.11 7.08 -11.55
C PRO A 155 -13.41 7.53 -10.87
N ALA A 156 -13.95 8.68 -11.28
CA ALA A 156 -15.31 9.07 -10.90
C ALA A 156 -16.35 8.05 -11.40
N LYS A 157 -17.41 7.83 -10.63
CA LYS A 157 -18.53 6.93 -10.93
C LYS A 157 -18.16 5.45 -10.99
N ILE A 158 -17.12 5.04 -10.24
CA ILE A 158 -16.79 3.63 -10.05
C ILE A 158 -17.72 3.03 -8.99
N ASP A 159 -18.15 1.80 -9.25
CA ASP A 159 -18.84 0.91 -8.31
C ASP A 159 -18.19 -0.47 -8.46
N GLN A 160 -17.19 -0.73 -7.63
CA GLN A 160 -16.40 -1.96 -7.72
C GLN A 160 -17.22 -3.20 -7.33
N THR A 161 -16.87 -4.32 -7.93
CA THR A 161 -17.33 -5.65 -7.51
C THR A 161 -16.77 -5.97 -6.11
N GLN A 162 -17.64 -6.44 -5.23
CA GLN A 162 -17.22 -6.86 -3.89
C GLN A 162 -16.28 -8.07 -3.94
N HIS A 163 -15.20 -7.98 -3.17
CA HIS A 163 -14.14 -8.99 -3.14
C HIS A 163 -13.46 -9.04 -1.76
N THR A 164 -12.56 -10.01 -1.59
CA THR A 164 -11.75 -10.22 -0.38
C THR A 164 -10.27 -10.33 -0.76
N HIS A 165 -9.39 -10.24 0.24
CA HIS A 165 -7.95 -10.48 0.08
C HIS A 165 -7.44 -11.48 1.10
N PRO A 166 -6.42 -12.28 0.74
CA PRO A 166 -5.83 -13.26 1.66
C PRO A 166 -4.93 -12.62 2.73
N THR A 167 -4.60 -11.34 2.60
CA THR A 167 -3.81 -10.57 3.57
C THR A 167 -4.42 -9.19 3.77
N HIS A 168 -4.09 -8.54 4.86
CA HIS A 168 -4.49 -7.15 5.10
C HIS A 168 -4.06 -6.23 3.95
N ARG A 169 -4.93 -5.26 3.61
CA ARG A 169 -4.58 -4.14 2.73
C ARG A 169 -4.55 -2.88 3.56
N ILE A 170 -3.38 -2.28 3.67
CA ILE A 170 -3.12 -1.12 4.54
C ILE A 170 -3.04 0.10 3.66
N GLY A 171 -3.87 1.10 3.91
CA GLY A 171 -4.01 2.20 2.97
C GLY A 171 -4.20 3.57 3.60
N ILE A 172 -4.00 4.58 2.75
CA ILE A 172 -4.36 5.96 3.01
C ILE A 172 -4.93 6.58 1.74
N VAL A 173 -5.97 7.38 1.88
CA VAL A 173 -6.48 8.20 0.76
C VAL A 173 -5.52 9.38 0.54
N ALA A 174 -4.79 9.34 -0.56
CA ALA A 174 -3.82 10.37 -0.93
C ALA A 174 -4.51 11.62 -1.47
N ASN A 175 -5.58 11.44 -2.26
CA ASN A 175 -6.35 12.53 -2.86
C ASN A 175 -7.77 12.08 -3.21
N GLY A 176 -8.69 13.05 -3.31
CA GLY A 176 -10.08 12.81 -3.67
C GLY A 176 -10.90 12.19 -2.54
N GLN A 177 -12.03 11.56 -2.91
CA GLN A 177 -12.98 10.98 -1.97
C GLN A 177 -13.81 9.86 -2.59
N GLY A 178 -14.34 8.99 -1.74
CA GLY A 178 -15.20 7.88 -2.10
C GLY A 178 -15.77 7.20 -0.87
N GLU A 179 -16.19 5.96 -1.01
CA GLU A 179 -16.69 5.11 0.08
C GLU A 179 -16.10 3.72 -0.03
N CYS A 180 -15.88 3.08 1.10
CA CYS A 180 -15.73 1.63 1.18
C CYS A 180 -17.10 1.02 1.51
N ILE A 181 -17.62 0.21 0.60
CA ILE A 181 -18.89 -0.48 0.72
C ILE A 181 -18.64 -1.88 1.27
N THR A 182 -19.25 -2.20 2.39
CA THR A 182 -19.15 -3.53 2.99
C THR A 182 -20.52 -4.06 3.39
N PRO A 183 -20.71 -5.39 3.51
CA PRO A 183 -21.95 -5.95 4.05
C PRO A 183 -22.26 -5.49 5.47
N PHE A 184 -21.26 -5.02 6.20
CA PHE A 184 -21.32 -4.61 7.60
C PHE A 184 -21.46 -3.09 7.81
N GLY A 185 -21.69 -2.34 6.73
CA GLY A 185 -21.85 -0.88 6.70
C GLY A 185 -20.85 -0.19 5.79
N ASN A 186 -21.21 0.99 5.33
CA ASN A 186 -20.39 1.80 4.45
C ASN A 186 -19.54 2.77 5.27
N LEU A 187 -18.36 3.06 4.77
CA LEU A 187 -17.39 3.93 5.42
C LEU A 187 -16.94 5.03 4.44
N PRO A 188 -17.17 6.31 4.76
CA PRO A 188 -16.71 7.39 3.91
C PRO A 188 -15.18 7.48 3.93
N LEU A 189 -14.62 7.71 2.76
CA LEU A 189 -13.19 7.88 2.52
C LEU A 189 -12.93 9.26 1.94
N GLN A 190 -12.01 9.99 2.55
CA GLN A 190 -11.57 11.31 2.08
C GLN A 190 -10.07 11.46 2.25
N LYS A 191 -9.47 12.45 1.59
CA LYS A 191 -8.02 12.72 1.70
C LYS A 191 -7.55 12.66 3.15
N GLY A 192 -6.52 11.87 3.40
CA GLY A 192 -5.93 11.66 4.73
C GLY A 192 -6.63 10.59 5.59
N THR A 193 -7.69 9.93 5.11
CA THR A 193 -8.27 8.76 5.80
C THR A 193 -7.28 7.61 5.78
N ILE A 194 -6.88 7.15 6.97
CA ILE A 194 -5.97 6.00 7.17
C ILE A 194 -6.83 4.78 7.51
N PHE A 195 -6.60 3.66 6.84
CA PHE A 195 -7.45 2.49 6.99
C PHE A 195 -6.72 1.16 6.79
N ILE A 196 -7.35 0.08 7.22
CA ILE A 196 -7.01 -1.30 6.88
C ILE A 196 -8.28 -1.98 6.36
N ILE A 197 -8.16 -2.68 5.23
CA ILE A 197 -9.07 -3.73 4.82
C ILE A 197 -8.57 -5.02 5.48
N LYS A 198 -9.44 -5.70 6.22
CA LYS A 198 -9.10 -6.95 6.89
C LYS A 198 -8.92 -8.09 5.90
N GLU A 199 -8.03 -8.99 6.20
CA GLU A 199 -7.87 -10.23 5.45
C GLU A 199 -9.04 -11.17 5.63
N TRP A 200 -9.18 -12.11 4.73
CA TRP A 200 -10.07 -13.24 4.85
C TRP A 200 -9.29 -14.57 4.83
N ASP A 201 -9.43 -15.31 5.89
CA ASP A 201 -8.78 -16.60 6.13
C ASP A 201 -9.46 -17.80 5.45
N ASN A 202 -10.45 -17.54 4.56
CA ASN A 202 -11.33 -18.50 3.87
C ASN A 202 -12.34 -19.23 4.77
N ILE A 203 -12.37 -18.97 6.07
CA ILE A 203 -13.28 -19.65 7.02
C ILE A 203 -14.08 -18.69 7.92
N SER A 204 -13.62 -17.46 8.11
CA SER A 204 -14.28 -16.49 9.01
C SER A 204 -15.40 -15.75 8.31
N TYR A 205 -16.59 -15.80 8.90
CA TYR A 205 -17.79 -15.13 8.43
C TYR A 205 -18.50 -14.43 9.57
N SER A 206 -19.13 -13.30 9.29
CA SER A 206 -19.95 -12.54 10.23
C SER A 206 -21.36 -12.32 9.70
N ILE A 207 -22.31 -12.08 10.61
CA ILE A 207 -23.68 -11.69 10.26
C ILE A 207 -23.68 -10.20 9.94
N ALA A 208 -24.18 -9.85 8.78
CA ALA A 208 -24.29 -8.48 8.30
C ALA A 208 -25.60 -7.80 8.72
N LEU A 209 -25.76 -6.52 8.34
CA LEU A 209 -26.92 -5.72 8.67
C LEU A 209 -28.23 -6.26 8.08
N ASP A 210 -28.16 -7.00 6.98
CA ASP A 210 -29.30 -7.66 6.32
C ASP A 210 -29.64 -9.03 6.93
N GLY A 211 -28.96 -9.43 8.00
CA GLY A 211 -29.12 -10.72 8.66
C GLY A 211 -28.47 -11.92 7.96
N LYS A 212 -27.78 -11.70 6.84
CA LYS A 212 -27.09 -12.76 6.11
C LYS A 212 -25.62 -12.87 6.56
N ARG A 213 -25.02 -13.98 6.20
CA ARG A 213 -23.64 -14.32 6.52
C ARG A 213 -22.73 -13.97 5.35
N TYR A 214 -21.69 -13.16 5.61
CA TYR A 214 -20.70 -12.74 4.62
C TYR A 214 -19.28 -13.00 5.11
N ALA A 215 -18.36 -13.17 4.18
CA ALA A 215 -16.94 -13.31 4.48
C ALA A 215 -16.42 -12.05 5.19
N ASN A 216 -15.58 -12.21 6.21
CA ASN A 216 -14.85 -11.10 6.80
C ASN A 216 -13.91 -10.50 5.74
N GLY A 217 -13.65 -9.21 5.82
CA GLY A 217 -12.84 -8.55 4.79
C GLY A 217 -13.54 -8.27 3.45
N GLN A 218 -14.80 -8.73 3.24
CA GLN A 218 -15.53 -8.45 2.00
C GLN A 218 -15.82 -6.95 1.87
N HIS A 219 -15.40 -6.37 0.75
CA HIS A 219 -15.50 -4.93 0.50
C HIS A 219 -15.49 -4.59 -1.00
N ALA A 220 -15.84 -3.36 -1.30
CA ALA A 220 -15.68 -2.71 -2.60
C ALA A 220 -15.44 -1.21 -2.40
N PHE A 221 -14.84 -0.54 -3.36
CA PHE A 221 -14.73 0.91 -3.36
C PHE A 221 -15.72 1.52 -4.35
N LYS A 222 -16.26 2.67 -3.96
CA LYS A 222 -17.21 3.42 -4.76
C LYS A 222 -16.83 4.90 -4.78
N THR A 223 -16.95 5.52 -5.96
CA THR A 223 -16.81 6.96 -6.14
C THR A 223 -18.07 7.53 -6.80
N THR A 224 -18.33 8.80 -6.57
CA THR A 224 -19.42 9.54 -7.24
C THR A 224 -18.83 10.47 -8.30
N ASP A 225 -18.87 11.78 -8.09
CA ASP A 225 -18.42 12.78 -9.09
C ASP A 225 -16.93 13.13 -8.99
N SER A 226 -16.21 12.60 -8.00
CA SER A 226 -14.79 12.81 -7.84
C SER A 226 -14.00 11.51 -7.99
N VAL A 227 -12.74 11.63 -8.40
CA VAL A 227 -11.78 10.53 -8.34
C VAL A 227 -11.35 10.27 -6.89
N MET A 228 -10.76 9.10 -6.64
CA MET A 228 -10.08 8.78 -5.39
C MET A 228 -8.76 8.08 -5.69
N ASN A 229 -7.68 8.56 -5.08
CA ASN A 229 -6.36 7.95 -5.13
C ASN A 229 -5.98 7.40 -3.76
N VAL A 230 -5.54 6.16 -3.71
CA VAL A 230 -5.17 5.46 -2.49
C VAL A 230 -3.75 4.95 -2.61
N ILE A 231 -2.93 5.19 -1.59
CA ILE A 231 -1.66 4.48 -1.42
C ILE A 231 -1.95 3.25 -0.60
N ALA A 232 -1.64 2.08 -1.15
CA ALA A 232 -1.94 0.79 -0.54
C ALA A 232 -0.66 -0.04 -0.40
N PHE A 233 -0.40 -0.50 0.82
CA PHE A 233 0.64 -1.48 1.11
C PHE A 233 0.03 -2.88 1.14
N HIS A 234 0.67 -3.79 0.43
CA HIS A 234 0.34 -5.21 0.41
C HIS A 234 1.48 -5.98 1.07
N PRO A 235 1.22 -6.73 2.16
CA PRO A 235 2.22 -7.56 2.81
C PRO A 235 2.75 -8.69 1.94
N ASP A 236 1.96 -9.11 0.97
CA ASP A 236 2.29 -10.11 -0.05
C ASP A 236 2.13 -9.52 -1.45
N SER A 237 2.76 -10.12 -2.43
CA SER A 237 2.61 -9.70 -3.82
C SER A 237 2.78 -10.87 -4.79
N ASP A 238 1.92 -10.94 -5.80
CA ASP A 238 2.04 -11.88 -6.90
C ASP A 238 2.84 -11.31 -8.10
N PHE A 239 3.26 -10.05 -8.03
CA PHE A 239 4.10 -9.43 -9.05
C PHE A 239 5.51 -10.02 -9.06
N GLY A 240 6.14 -10.01 -10.24
CA GLY A 240 7.55 -10.32 -10.42
C GLY A 240 7.80 -11.46 -11.38
N ALA A 241 8.67 -12.38 -11.02
CA ALA A 241 9.28 -13.38 -11.90
C ALA A 241 8.33 -14.38 -12.61
N THR A 242 7.02 -14.23 -12.46
CA THR A 242 6.00 -15.06 -13.12
C THR A 242 5.23 -14.34 -14.21
N ASP A 243 5.62 -13.12 -14.57
CA ASP A 243 5.04 -12.42 -15.72
C ASP A 243 5.33 -13.23 -16.98
N GLU A 244 4.30 -13.63 -17.70
CA GLU A 244 4.45 -14.40 -18.95
C GLU A 244 5.09 -13.57 -20.06
N ILE A 245 4.89 -12.23 -20.02
CA ILE A 245 5.38 -11.32 -21.05
C ILE A 245 6.28 -10.27 -20.40
N HIS A 246 7.53 -10.23 -20.83
CA HIS A 246 8.48 -9.23 -20.35
C HIS A 246 8.01 -7.79 -20.70
N PRO A 247 8.00 -6.83 -19.77
CA PRO A 247 7.46 -5.49 -19.99
C PRO A 247 8.18 -4.68 -21.08
N MET A 248 9.42 -5.03 -21.40
CA MET A 248 10.19 -4.37 -22.48
C MET A 248 9.86 -4.88 -23.88
N ILE A 249 9.09 -5.96 -24.01
CA ILE A 249 8.78 -6.57 -25.33
C ILE A 249 8.09 -5.58 -26.28
N ASN A 250 7.25 -4.67 -25.76
CA ASN A 250 6.54 -3.67 -26.55
C ASN A 250 7.48 -2.65 -27.23
N ARG A 251 8.69 -2.49 -26.72
CA ARG A 251 9.70 -1.55 -27.21
C ARG A 251 10.86 -2.25 -27.93
N THR A 252 10.83 -3.57 -27.98
CA THR A 252 11.86 -4.36 -28.66
C THR A 252 11.50 -4.47 -30.13
N ILE A 253 12.44 -4.12 -31.01
CA ILE A 253 12.29 -4.21 -32.45
C ILE A 253 13.16 -5.36 -32.98
N VAL A 254 12.54 -6.30 -33.63
CA VAL A 254 13.20 -7.44 -34.25
C VAL A 254 13.00 -7.34 -35.76
N ASN A 255 14.08 -7.16 -36.53
CA ASN A 255 14.04 -6.98 -38.02
C ASN A 255 13.05 -5.88 -38.46
N GLY A 256 12.98 -4.77 -37.72
CA GLY A 256 12.10 -3.64 -38.02
C GLY A 256 10.64 -3.79 -37.59
N VAL A 257 10.29 -4.89 -36.91
CA VAL A 257 8.93 -5.17 -36.42
C VAL A 257 8.92 -5.22 -34.91
N SER A 258 7.88 -4.67 -34.27
CA SER A 258 7.73 -4.75 -32.82
C SER A 258 7.61 -6.20 -32.34
N ALA A 259 8.40 -6.58 -31.36
CA ALA A 259 8.36 -7.91 -30.77
C ALA A 259 6.98 -8.28 -30.21
N SER A 260 6.17 -7.28 -29.80
CA SER A 260 4.79 -7.50 -29.32
C SER A 260 3.84 -8.06 -30.38
N THR A 261 4.20 -7.95 -31.66
CA THR A 261 3.40 -8.47 -32.80
C THR A 261 3.89 -9.82 -33.31
N LEU A 262 4.98 -10.33 -32.75
CA LEU A 262 5.55 -11.64 -33.17
C LEU A 262 4.90 -12.76 -32.37
N SER A 263 4.53 -13.85 -33.06
CA SER A 263 3.98 -15.07 -32.44
C SER A 263 5.01 -15.84 -31.60
N GLU A 264 6.29 -15.72 -31.96
CA GLU A 264 7.41 -16.32 -31.24
C GLU A 264 8.61 -15.38 -31.24
N ILE A 265 9.25 -15.24 -30.08
CA ILE A 265 10.57 -14.62 -29.95
C ILE A 265 11.58 -15.75 -29.74
N ARG A 266 12.41 -16.02 -30.75
CA ARG A 266 13.41 -17.07 -30.65
C ARG A 266 14.72 -16.51 -30.13
N THR A 267 15.25 -17.15 -29.10
CA THR A 267 16.64 -17.04 -28.70
C THR A 267 17.40 -18.20 -29.39
N LYS A 268 18.48 -17.88 -30.05
CA LYS A 268 19.37 -18.92 -30.60
C LYS A 268 20.23 -19.53 -29.53
#